data_c573de2e87134099733b9097d76c0e71
#
_entry.id   c573de2e87134099733b9097d76c0e71
#
_cell.length_a   1.000
_cell.length_b   1.000
_cell.length_c   1.000
_cell.angle_alpha   90.00
_cell.angle_beta   90.00
_cell.angle_gamma   90.00
#
_symmetry.space_group_name_H-M   'P 1'
#
loop_
_entity.id
_entity.type
_entity.pdbx_description
1 polymer ?
#
loop_
_entity_poly.entity_id
_entity_poly.type
_entity_poly.pdbx_seq_one_letter_code
_entity_poly.pdbx_strand_id
1 'polypeptide(L)'
;VLKLGKLKFHFTALALVVSVAWSDAGSAQDAVGTLTGVITDAAGAPLAGAFVQMRNAERRLNFMVITQEQGKYTNSRLPPGKYVVQAIGGEHQSAPSAAVDVAGGKSASVDFSLTVARAPALPGAWPGRQPGERGAEAEAATGAGPRLADGDGKAIVEAKCTACHDAQRVVRSRGNQARWQQVVQSMNLYAQGSTLAKPLTAEEERVLVGYLATNYAPDPAGAKPKPDPFSRLPRTLLPASARGYMVVEYELPNRAAQPHEVAVDDAGNGWVTQRVGGRLGRLDLDKLTYTEYEPPAASSSVVRLNAIRRGNKGEFWMVDGGPNRRWLSFDPKAERFVVYDLPPTRSGNASGNTMRVHPDNTVWLNSIAGNQVIRLDPATKQFTFFEVPAGVKNNKTANPYGMAIGGDSKIWIVENAVDQIARIDPSTGKFEEFPLPVHDPVARKLGSDWDGNLWVGLHGAGKLLRVDYKTVKMTEFTPPSEDAGVYLADPDMKNHVIWSSLHHVDKLGRLDPATGVWTEFPLMYAETDVRRIEVDPNNPKRVWYSGVLSSRIGYIELLQ
;
A
#
# COMPACT_ATOMS: atom_id res chain seq x y z
N VAL A 1 -22.91 63.50 71.57
CA VAL A 1 -21.88 62.93 70.71
C VAL A 1 -21.49 61.57 71.29
N LEU A 2 -22.08 60.49 70.80
CA LEU A 2 -21.82 59.12 71.27
C LEU A 2 -20.67 58.48 70.41
N LYS A 3 -19.68 57.94 71.13
CA LYS A 3 -18.61 57.07 70.50
C LYS A 3 -19.15 55.67 70.35
N LEU A 4 -19.15 55.16 69.12
CA LEU A 4 -19.38 53.74 68.83
C LEU A 4 -18.05 52.99 68.85
N GLY A 5 -17.96 51.94 69.67
CA GLY A 5 -16.83 51.05 69.80
C GLY A 5 -16.80 50.03 68.64
N LYS A 6 -15.60 49.74 68.11
CA LYS A 6 -15.36 48.72 67.10
C LYS A 6 -15.27 47.35 67.77
N LEU A 7 -16.22 46.45 67.41
CA LEU A 7 -16.19 45.04 67.77
C LEU A 7 -15.40 44.28 66.66
N LYS A 8 -14.28 43.68 67.05
CA LYS A 8 -13.51 42.84 66.16
C LYS A 8 -14.02 41.37 66.22
N PHE A 9 -14.64 40.90 65.17
CA PHE A 9 -14.94 39.49 65.03
C PHE A 9 -13.72 38.79 64.39
N HIS A 10 -13.17 37.78 65.09
CA HIS A 10 -12.18 36.86 64.55
C HIS A 10 -12.91 35.68 63.93
N PHE A 11 -12.88 35.60 62.63
CA PHE A 11 -13.27 34.37 61.89
C PHE A 11 -12.05 33.47 61.74
N THR A 12 -12.03 32.35 62.44
CA THR A 12 -11.09 31.28 62.26
C THR A 12 -11.64 30.41 61.13
N ALA A 13 -11.07 30.56 59.90
CA ALA A 13 -11.39 29.69 58.77
C ALA A 13 -10.63 28.39 58.93
N LEU A 14 -11.34 27.31 59.21
CA LEU A 14 -10.82 25.94 59.16
C LEU A 14 -10.79 25.49 57.68
N ALA A 15 -9.62 25.54 57.04
CA ALA A 15 -9.42 25.01 55.68
C ALA A 15 -9.34 23.48 55.75
N LEU A 16 -10.42 22.82 55.34
CA LEU A 16 -10.41 21.37 55.11
C LEU A 16 -9.69 21.09 53.77
N VAL A 17 -8.43 20.68 53.82
CA VAL A 17 -7.69 20.22 52.66
C VAL A 17 -8.18 18.79 52.34
N VAL A 18 -9.14 18.68 51.41
CA VAL A 18 -9.47 17.40 50.77
C VAL A 18 -8.42 17.15 49.72
N SER A 19 -7.42 16.33 50.05
CA SER A 19 -6.49 15.76 49.07
C SER A 19 -7.23 14.71 48.26
N VAL A 20 -7.76 15.12 47.09
CA VAL A 20 -8.19 14.18 46.06
C VAL A 20 -6.91 13.57 45.46
N ALA A 21 -6.57 12.39 45.90
CA ALA A 21 -5.59 11.58 45.21
C ALA A 21 -6.20 11.22 43.83
N TRP A 22 -5.79 11.94 42.80
CA TRP A 22 -5.97 11.49 41.43
C TRP A 22 -5.03 10.29 41.30
N SER A 23 -5.60 9.09 41.39
CA SER A 23 -4.94 7.92 40.83
C SER A 23 -4.88 8.17 39.32
N ASP A 24 -3.69 8.52 38.82
CA ASP A 24 -3.35 8.32 37.43
C ASP A 24 -3.61 6.84 37.14
N ALA A 25 -4.81 6.57 36.61
CA ALA A 25 -5.04 5.34 35.87
C ALA A 25 -4.28 5.49 34.55
N GLY A 26 -2.94 5.46 34.63
CA GLY A 26 -2.12 5.17 33.49
C GLY A 26 -2.68 3.87 32.93
N SER A 27 -3.18 3.90 31.70
CA SER A 27 -3.60 2.70 30.98
C SER A 27 -2.39 1.74 31.01
N ALA A 28 -2.44 0.75 31.88
CA ALA A 28 -1.44 -0.31 31.88
C ALA A 28 -1.52 -0.92 30.47
N GLN A 29 -0.50 -0.66 29.67
CA GLN A 29 -0.33 -1.32 28.37
C GLN A 29 -0.36 -2.80 28.68
N ASP A 30 -1.33 -3.54 28.13
CA ASP A 30 -1.44 -4.99 28.37
C ASP A 30 -0.09 -5.62 28.07
N ALA A 31 0.54 -6.22 29.09
CA ALA A 31 1.86 -6.80 28.93
C ALA A 31 1.80 -7.83 27.79
N VAL A 32 2.66 -7.67 26.79
CA VAL A 32 2.74 -8.60 25.66
C VAL A 32 3.17 -9.99 26.13
N GLY A 33 2.71 -11.02 25.45
CA GLY A 33 3.13 -12.40 25.67
C GLY A 33 4.14 -12.87 24.63
N THR A 34 4.72 -14.03 24.89
CA THR A 34 5.70 -14.68 24.01
C THR A 34 5.16 -16.01 23.51
N LEU A 35 5.38 -16.28 22.22
CA LEU A 35 5.19 -17.60 21.63
C LEU A 35 6.49 -18.04 20.97
N THR A 36 6.94 -19.24 21.31
CA THR A 36 8.19 -19.83 20.84
C THR A 36 8.00 -21.28 20.40
N GLY A 37 9.02 -21.88 19.82
CA GLY A 37 9.01 -23.30 19.47
C GLY A 37 10.14 -23.66 18.52
N VAL A 38 10.13 -24.93 18.10
CA VAL A 38 11.09 -25.53 17.18
C VAL A 38 10.37 -26.12 15.99
N ILE A 39 10.89 -25.89 14.81
CA ILE A 39 10.39 -26.48 13.56
C ILE A 39 11.41 -27.53 13.08
N THR A 40 10.93 -28.74 12.81
CA THR A 40 11.73 -29.84 12.24
C THR A 40 11.13 -30.35 10.94
N ASP A 41 11.92 -31.04 10.15
CA ASP A 41 11.43 -31.84 9.02
C ASP A 41 10.81 -33.19 9.49
N ALA A 42 10.37 -34.01 8.56
CA ALA A 42 9.79 -35.32 8.84
C ALA A 42 10.77 -36.33 9.51
N ALA A 43 12.08 -36.11 9.34
CA ALA A 43 13.13 -36.91 9.95
C ALA A 43 13.56 -36.41 11.34
N GLY A 44 12.99 -35.27 11.79
CA GLY A 44 13.32 -34.65 13.07
C GLY A 44 14.51 -33.66 12.99
N ALA A 45 15.04 -33.39 11.80
CA ALA A 45 16.14 -32.42 11.64
C ALA A 45 15.60 -30.98 11.74
N PRO A 46 16.28 -30.06 12.48
CA PRO A 46 15.85 -28.68 12.62
C PRO A 46 15.82 -27.92 11.28
N LEU A 47 14.75 -27.17 11.01
CA LEU A 47 14.58 -26.37 9.82
C LEU A 47 14.79 -24.88 10.10
N ALA A 48 15.94 -24.35 9.70
CA ALA A 48 16.21 -22.92 9.71
C ALA A 48 15.67 -22.25 8.40
N GLY A 49 15.10 -21.05 8.51
CA GLY A 49 14.54 -20.32 7.37
C GLY A 49 13.09 -20.68 7.05
N ALA A 50 12.42 -21.49 7.86
CA ALA A 50 10.99 -21.79 7.72
C ALA A 50 10.14 -20.61 8.23
N PHE A 51 8.94 -20.47 7.68
CA PHE A 51 7.98 -19.41 7.97
C PHE A 51 6.98 -19.89 9.02
N VAL A 52 6.80 -19.13 10.09
CA VAL A 52 5.85 -19.43 11.15
C VAL A 52 4.83 -18.31 11.26
N GLN A 53 3.59 -18.61 10.91
CA GLN A 53 2.45 -17.70 11.03
C GLN A 53 1.76 -17.91 12.38
N MET A 54 1.36 -16.81 13.02
CA MET A 54 0.57 -16.76 14.24
C MET A 54 -0.63 -15.85 14.00
N ARG A 55 -1.83 -16.41 13.96
CA ARG A 55 -3.06 -15.71 13.64
C ARG A 55 -3.95 -15.55 14.85
N ASN A 56 -4.30 -14.32 15.20
CA ASN A 56 -5.36 -13.98 16.13
C ASN A 56 -6.57 -13.43 15.37
N ALA A 57 -7.57 -14.27 15.14
CA ALA A 57 -8.74 -13.91 14.34
C ALA A 57 -9.64 -12.87 15.03
N GLU A 58 -9.74 -12.92 16.36
CA GLU A 58 -10.54 -12.00 17.15
C GLU A 58 -10.02 -10.58 17.05
N ARG A 59 -8.70 -10.40 17.16
CA ARG A 59 -8.02 -9.09 17.01
C ARG A 59 -7.73 -8.72 15.56
N ARG A 60 -8.02 -9.58 14.58
CA ARG A 60 -7.67 -9.40 13.15
C ARG A 60 -6.17 -9.26 12.90
N LEU A 61 -5.35 -9.78 13.81
CA LEU A 61 -3.90 -9.66 13.76
C LEU A 61 -3.26 -10.95 13.24
N ASN A 62 -2.25 -10.76 12.40
CA ASN A 62 -1.43 -11.82 11.86
C ASN A 62 0.04 -11.46 12.04
N PHE A 63 0.82 -12.40 12.50
CA PHE A 63 2.25 -12.28 12.69
C PHE A 63 2.94 -13.38 11.91
N MET A 64 4.11 -13.10 11.35
CA MET A 64 4.98 -14.09 10.75
C MET A 64 6.40 -13.85 11.21
N VAL A 65 7.05 -14.89 11.68
CA VAL A 65 8.48 -14.89 12.02
C VAL A 65 9.17 -16.03 11.26
N ILE A 66 10.49 -15.94 11.16
CA ILE A 66 11.32 -16.92 10.45
C ILE A 66 12.11 -17.71 11.46
N THR A 67 12.19 -19.03 11.27
CA THR A 67 13.03 -19.88 12.13
C THR A 67 14.50 -19.55 11.97
N GLN A 68 15.19 -19.44 13.07
CA GLN A 68 16.60 -19.20 13.18
C GLN A 68 17.39 -20.53 13.17
N GLU A 69 18.64 -20.50 13.52
CA GLU A 69 19.44 -21.72 13.69
C GLU A 69 18.75 -22.71 14.66
N GLN A 70 18.98 -24.00 14.48
CA GLN A 70 18.33 -25.08 15.22
C GLN A 70 16.79 -25.11 15.09
N GLY A 71 16.24 -24.50 14.02
CA GLY A 71 14.80 -24.46 13.77
C GLY A 71 13.99 -23.64 14.78
N LYS A 72 14.60 -22.88 15.65
CA LYS A 72 13.96 -22.10 16.70
C LYS A 72 13.27 -20.86 16.14
N TYR A 73 12.08 -20.56 16.66
CA TYR A 73 11.38 -19.30 16.42
C TYR A 73 10.89 -18.68 17.72
N THR A 74 10.76 -17.37 17.74
CA THR A 74 10.21 -16.62 18.88
C THR A 74 9.53 -15.35 18.39
N ASN A 75 8.36 -15.07 18.94
CA ASN A 75 7.73 -13.76 18.87
C ASN A 75 7.33 -13.34 20.31
N SER A 76 7.99 -12.32 20.82
CA SER A 76 7.80 -11.78 22.18
C SER A 76 6.92 -10.52 22.23
N ARG A 77 6.21 -10.22 21.15
CA ARG A 77 5.40 -8.99 21.01
C ARG A 77 3.93 -9.29 20.72
N LEU A 78 3.44 -10.42 21.17
CA LEU A 78 2.06 -10.82 20.91
C LEU A 78 1.12 -10.19 21.94
N PRO A 79 0.10 -9.42 21.52
CA PRO A 79 -0.99 -9.05 22.41
C PRO A 79 -1.64 -10.29 23.03
N PRO A 80 -2.09 -10.25 24.29
CA PRO A 80 -2.78 -11.36 24.90
C PRO A 80 -3.99 -11.81 24.08
N GLY A 81 -4.18 -13.13 23.98
CA GLY A 81 -5.29 -13.70 23.20
C GLY A 81 -5.02 -15.11 22.69
N LYS A 82 -5.94 -15.61 21.85
CA LYS A 82 -5.86 -16.95 21.25
C LYS A 82 -5.24 -16.90 19.86
N TYR A 83 -4.23 -17.74 19.66
CA TYR A 83 -3.50 -17.80 18.40
C TYR A 83 -3.57 -19.19 17.77
N VAL A 84 -3.84 -19.24 16.48
CA VAL A 84 -3.62 -20.43 15.66
C VAL A 84 -2.26 -20.28 14.98
N VAL A 85 -1.41 -21.28 15.12
CA VAL A 85 -0.04 -21.27 14.59
C VAL A 85 0.07 -22.28 13.45
N GLN A 86 0.79 -21.90 12.39
CA GLN A 86 1.11 -22.78 11.27
C GLN A 86 2.54 -22.51 10.80
N ALA A 87 3.27 -23.57 10.46
CA ALA A 87 4.62 -23.46 9.92
C ALA A 87 4.70 -24.04 8.50
N ILE A 88 5.53 -23.38 7.66
CA ILE A 88 5.78 -23.78 6.27
C ILE A 88 7.26 -23.65 5.96
N GLY A 89 7.84 -24.69 5.33
CA GLY A 89 9.23 -24.65 4.87
C GLY A 89 9.44 -25.58 3.68
N GLY A 90 9.90 -25.03 2.58
CA GLY A 90 10.07 -25.78 1.33
C GLY A 90 8.74 -26.34 0.82
N GLU A 91 8.74 -27.62 0.49
CA GLU A 91 7.55 -28.33 -0.04
C GLU A 91 6.63 -28.90 1.05
N HIS A 92 6.91 -28.62 2.32
CA HIS A 92 6.16 -29.18 3.44
C HIS A 92 5.60 -28.08 4.35
N GLN A 93 4.53 -28.43 5.04
CA GLN A 93 3.86 -27.56 6.03
C GLN A 93 3.38 -28.38 7.22
N SER A 94 3.06 -27.69 8.32
CA SER A 94 2.30 -28.27 9.42
C SER A 94 0.80 -28.18 9.15
N ALA A 95 0.00 -29.00 9.84
CA ALA A 95 -1.38 -28.64 10.09
C ALA A 95 -1.41 -27.36 10.96
N PRO A 96 -2.48 -26.52 10.88
CA PRO A 96 -2.71 -25.48 11.87
C PRO A 96 -2.82 -26.07 13.28
N SER A 97 -2.26 -25.40 14.29
CA SER A 97 -2.38 -25.82 15.68
C SER A 97 -3.82 -25.70 16.19
N ALA A 98 -4.14 -26.37 17.31
CA ALA A 98 -5.23 -25.91 18.17
C ALA A 98 -4.97 -24.46 18.62
N ALA A 99 -6.00 -23.77 19.10
CA ALA A 99 -5.84 -22.43 19.64
C ALA A 99 -4.90 -22.43 20.86
N VAL A 100 -3.87 -21.61 20.82
CA VAL A 100 -2.87 -21.43 21.89
C VAL A 100 -3.18 -20.15 22.63
N ASP A 101 -3.36 -20.21 23.93
CA ASP A 101 -3.56 -19.04 24.77
C ASP A 101 -2.20 -18.38 25.07
N VAL A 102 -2.07 -17.11 24.66
CA VAL A 102 -0.92 -16.25 24.97
C VAL A 102 -1.35 -15.23 26.00
N ALA A 103 -0.85 -15.34 27.22
CA ALA A 103 -1.13 -14.39 28.28
C ALA A 103 -0.02 -13.34 28.41
N GLY A 104 -0.37 -12.15 28.86
CA GLY A 104 0.59 -11.06 29.09
C GLY A 104 1.70 -11.44 30.05
N GLY A 105 2.95 -11.15 29.70
CA GLY A 105 4.14 -11.49 30.46
C GLY A 105 4.43 -12.99 30.57
N LYS A 106 3.72 -13.85 29.85
CA LYS A 106 3.90 -15.31 29.85
C LYS A 106 4.44 -15.80 28.50
N SER A 107 5.06 -16.97 28.53
CA SER A 107 5.52 -17.69 27.36
C SER A 107 4.69 -18.95 27.12
N ALA A 108 4.29 -19.17 25.87
CA ALA A 108 3.72 -20.42 25.38
C ALA A 108 4.69 -21.05 24.36
N SER A 109 4.64 -22.36 24.18
CA SER A 109 5.48 -23.06 23.20
C SER A 109 4.64 -23.96 22.30
N VAL A 110 4.98 -23.97 21.00
CA VAL A 110 4.38 -24.86 20.00
C VAL A 110 5.47 -25.32 19.04
N ASP A 111 5.72 -26.63 19.03
CA ASP A 111 6.66 -27.25 18.11
C ASP A 111 5.93 -27.91 16.95
N PHE A 112 6.54 -27.93 15.78
CA PHE A 112 6.00 -28.61 14.60
C PHE A 112 7.04 -29.47 13.90
N SER A 113 6.59 -30.63 13.40
CA SER A 113 7.27 -31.36 12.36
C SER A 113 6.54 -31.14 11.02
N LEU A 114 7.26 -30.71 9.99
CA LEU A 114 6.67 -30.43 8.67
C LEU A 114 6.55 -31.73 7.88
N THR A 115 5.37 -32.36 7.96
CA THR A 115 5.10 -33.67 7.36
C THR A 115 4.06 -33.62 6.24
N VAL A 116 3.27 -32.56 6.15
CA VAL A 116 2.21 -32.43 5.15
C VAL A 116 2.79 -31.85 3.87
N ALA A 117 2.75 -32.60 2.77
CA ALA A 117 3.14 -32.08 1.47
C ALA A 117 2.23 -30.93 1.05
N ARG A 118 2.84 -29.86 0.52
CA ARG A 118 2.11 -28.72 -0.01
C ARG A 118 1.71 -28.97 -1.47
N ALA A 119 0.57 -28.42 -1.87
CA ALA A 119 0.33 -28.21 -3.29
C ALA A 119 1.45 -27.33 -3.87
N PRO A 120 1.91 -27.55 -5.11
CA PRO A 120 2.87 -26.68 -5.75
C PRO A 120 2.42 -25.23 -5.65
N ALA A 121 3.32 -24.36 -5.24
CA ALA A 121 3.05 -22.93 -5.27
C ALA A 121 2.71 -22.55 -6.71
N LEU A 122 1.56 -21.95 -6.93
CA LEU A 122 1.24 -21.43 -8.25
C LEU A 122 2.28 -20.37 -8.59
N PRO A 123 2.97 -20.46 -9.74
CA PRO A 123 3.78 -19.35 -10.20
C PRO A 123 2.91 -18.10 -10.11
N GLY A 124 3.44 -17.01 -9.60
CA GLY A 124 2.70 -15.78 -9.35
C GLY A 124 2.01 -15.26 -10.58
N ALA A 125 0.86 -15.83 -10.91
CA ALA A 125 -0.06 -15.29 -11.88
C ALA A 125 -0.72 -14.08 -11.21
N TRP A 126 -0.02 -12.96 -11.20
CA TRP A 126 -0.57 -11.72 -10.68
C TRP A 126 -1.71 -11.24 -11.59
N PRO A 127 -2.95 -11.11 -11.09
CA PRO A 127 -4.09 -10.76 -11.94
C PRO A 127 -4.14 -9.27 -12.25
N GLY A 128 -3.09 -8.71 -12.81
CA GLY A 128 -3.03 -7.28 -13.02
C GLY A 128 -1.90 -6.77 -13.90
N ARG A 129 -1.23 -7.66 -14.62
CA ARG A 129 -0.28 -7.22 -15.63
C ARG A 129 -0.98 -6.32 -16.64
N GLN A 130 -0.34 -5.20 -16.94
CA GLN A 130 -0.86 -4.24 -17.93
C GLN A 130 -0.40 -4.67 -19.34
N PRO A 131 -1.09 -4.23 -20.41
CA PRO A 131 -0.60 -4.43 -21.76
C PRO A 131 0.86 -3.94 -21.88
N GLY A 132 1.75 -4.76 -22.43
CA GLY A 132 3.17 -4.47 -22.53
C GLY A 132 4.04 -5.13 -21.44
N GLU A 133 3.48 -5.69 -20.39
CA GLU A 133 4.24 -6.46 -19.39
C GLU A 133 4.62 -7.86 -19.94
N ARG A 134 5.90 -8.25 -19.79
CA ARG A 134 6.52 -9.45 -20.44
C ARG A 134 5.76 -10.77 -20.33
N GLY A 135 4.82 -10.92 -19.40
CA GLY A 135 4.01 -12.13 -19.29
C GLY A 135 2.87 -12.24 -20.30
N ALA A 136 2.45 -11.15 -20.92
CA ALA A 136 1.39 -11.18 -21.94
C ALA A 136 1.87 -11.80 -23.25
N GLU A 137 3.14 -11.60 -23.60
CA GLU A 137 3.74 -12.18 -24.82
C GLU A 137 3.93 -13.70 -24.70
N ALA A 138 4.31 -14.21 -23.51
CA ALA A 138 4.45 -15.64 -23.28
C ALA A 138 3.10 -16.38 -23.28
N GLU A 139 2.05 -15.75 -22.70
CA GLU A 139 0.69 -16.31 -22.72
C GLU A 139 0.03 -16.18 -24.10
N ALA A 140 0.28 -15.11 -24.83
CA ALA A 140 -0.19 -14.95 -26.21
C ALA A 140 0.45 -15.96 -27.16
N ALA A 141 1.72 -16.28 -26.96
CA ALA A 141 2.44 -17.27 -27.75
C ALA A 141 1.95 -18.72 -27.54
N THR A 142 1.38 -19.04 -26.37
CA THR A 142 0.88 -20.38 -26.04
C THR A 142 -0.62 -20.56 -26.29
N GLY A 143 -1.38 -19.49 -26.56
CA GLY A 143 -2.82 -19.55 -26.85
C GLY A 143 -3.71 -20.09 -25.71
N ALA A 144 -3.18 -20.26 -24.50
CA ALA A 144 -3.79 -21.03 -23.42
C ALA A 144 -4.41 -20.18 -22.28
N GLY A 145 -4.42 -18.85 -22.39
CA GLY A 145 -5.03 -17.98 -21.36
C GLY A 145 -6.56 -18.06 -21.35
N PRO A 146 -7.22 -17.87 -20.18
CA PRO A 146 -8.67 -17.85 -20.09
C PRO A 146 -9.25 -16.72 -20.95
N ARG A 147 -10.20 -17.05 -21.85
CA ARG A 147 -10.83 -16.09 -22.77
C ARG A 147 -12.07 -15.46 -22.13
N LEU A 148 -12.46 -14.28 -22.64
CA LEU A 148 -13.76 -13.69 -22.28
C LEU A 148 -14.89 -14.67 -22.66
N ALA A 149 -15.84 -14.83 -21.76
CA ALA A 149 -17.05 -15.60 -22.02
C ALA A 149 -17.84 -14.97 -23.19
N ASP A 150 -18.54 -15.78 -23.97
CA ASP A 150 -19.41 -15.27 -25.02
C ASP A 150 -20.64 -14.59 -24.43
N GLY A 151 -21.17 -13.57 -25.11
CA GLY A 151 -22.33 -12.79 -24.69
C GLY A 151 -22.22 -11.31 -25.06
N ASP A 152 -23.33 -10.57 -24.92
CA ASP A 152 -23.47 -9.20 -25.42
C ASP A 152 -22.48 -8.20 -24.82
N GLY A 153 -22.00 -8.44 -23.61
CA GLY A 153 -20.99 -7.58 -22.97
C GLY A 153 -19.56 -7.81 -23.42
N LYS A 154 -19.26 -8.90 -24.14
CA LYS A 154 -17.89 -9.23 -24.61
C LYS A 154 -17.33 -8.12 -25.49
N ALA A 155 -18.08 -7.71 -26.50
CA ALA A 155 -17.68 -6.64 -27.42
C ALA A 155 -17.44 -5.30 -26.69
N ILE A 156 -18.21 -5.01 -25.64
CA ILE A 156 -18.01 -3.81 -24.82
C ILE A 156 -16.69 -3.91 -24.05
N VAL A 157 -16.38 -5.07 -23.46
CA VAL A 157 -15.10 -5.28 -22.78
C VAL A 157 -13.95 -5.08 -23.76
N GLU A 158 -13.99 -5.74 -24.92
CA GLU A 158 -12.95 -5.66 -25.95
C GLU A 158 -12.75 -4.25 -26.49
N ALA A 159 -13.83 -3.50 -26.74
CA ALA A 159 -13.76 -2.17 -27.33
C ALA A 159 -13.41 -1.05 -26.33
N LYS A 160 -13.81 -1.17 -25.07
CA LYS A 160 -13.73 -0.08 -24.10
C LYS A 160 -12.88 -0.38 -22.86
N CYS A 161 -12.91 -1.60 -22.36
CA CYS A 161 -12.14 -1.93 -21.15
C CYS A 161 -10.68 -2.23 -21.48
N THR A 162 -10.39 -2.87 -22.64
CA THR A 162 -9.02 -3.22 -23.03
C THR A 162 -8.19 -2.02 -23.49
N ALA A 163 -8.79 -0.85 -23.65
CA ALA A 163 -8.08 0.39 -23.95
C ALA A 163 -7.06 0.81 -22.85
N CYS A 164 -7.25 0.34 -21.62
CA CYS A 164 -6.41 0.70 -20.46
C CYS A 164 -5.73 -0.49 -19.79
N HIS A 165 -6.19 -1.71 -19.99
CA HIS A 165 -5.64 -2.94 -19.42
C HIS A 165 -6.14 -4.17 -20.22
N ASP A 166 -5.49 -5.32 -20.08
CA ASP A 166 -5.92 -6.53 -20.80
C ASP A 166 -7.23 -7.13 -20.26
N ALA A 167 -7.85 -8.00 -21.08
CA ALA A 167 -9.09 -8.68 -20.74
C ALA A 167 -8.93 -9.69 -19.57
N GLN A 168 -7.71 -10.16 -19.30
CA GLN A 168 -7.42 -11.14 -18.24
C GLN A 168 -7.82 -10.58 -16.86
N ARG A 169 -7.69 -9.28 -16.68
CA ARG A 169 -8.13 -8.60 -15.45
C ARG A 169 -9.64 -8.78 -15.20
N VAL A 170 -10.43 -8.75 -16.26
CA VAL A 170 -11.88 -9.01 -16.18
C VAL A 170 -12.14 -10.48 -15.89
N VAL A 171 -11.52 -11.36 -16.67
CA VAL A 171 -11.74 -12.82 -16.60
C VAL A 171 -11.39 -13.41 -15.24
N ARG A 172 -10.37 -12.88 -14.58
CA ARG A 172 -9.93 -13.34 -13.24
C ARG A 172 -10.67 -12.70 -12.07
N SER A 173 -11.41 -11.61 -12.32
CA SER A 173 -12.20 -10.94 -11.29
C SER A 173 -13.51 -11.69 -11.03
N ARG A 174 -14.00 -11.61 -9.78
CA ARG A 174 -15.29 -12.19 -9.37
C ARG A 174 -16.07 -11.15 -8.57
N GLY A 175 -17.40 -11.10 -8.80
CA GLY A 175 -18.27 -10.18 -8.09
C GLY A 175 -19.74 -10.48 -8.30
N ASN A 176 -20.56 -10.16 -7.32
CA ASN A 176 -22.00 -10.10 -7.50
C ASN A 176 -22.39 -8.85 -8.32
N GLN A 177 -23.65 -8.74 -8.68
CA GLN A 177 -24.15 -7.62 -9.49
C GLN A 177 -23.79 -6.24 -8.89
N ALA A 178 -23.96 -6.06 -7.58
CA ALA A 178 -23.64 -4.80 -6.91
C ALA A 178 -22.15 -4.47 -6.99
N ARG A 179 -21.28 -5.47 -6.84
CA ARG A 179 -19.82 -5.31 -6.99
C ARG A 179 -19.45 -4.93 -8.42
N TRP A 180 -20.00 -5.61 -9.42
CA TRP A 180 -19.74 -5.30 -10.81
C TRP A 180 -20.26 -3.93 -11.20
N GLN A 181 -21.42 -3.53 -10.70
CA GLN A 181 -21.95 -2.17 -10.90
C GLN A 181 -20.98 -1.11 -10.38
N GLN A 182 -20.45 -1.28 -9.17
CA GLN A 182 -19.43 -0.38 -8.62
C GLN A 182 -18.16 -0.32 -9.48
N VAL A 183 -17.69 -1.47 -9.96
CA VAL A 183 -16.49 -1.55 -10.80
C VAL A 183 -16.71 -0.84 -12.13
N VAL A 184 -17.82 -1.13 -12.81
CA VAL A 184 -18.15 -0.55 -14.12
C VAL A 184 -18.34 0.96 -14.02
N GLN A 185 -19.10 1.45 -13.04
CA GLN A 185 -19.24 2.89 -12.79
C GLN A 185 -17.90 3.57 -12.53
N SER A 186 -17.04 2.89 -11.80
CA SER A 186 -15.68 3.39 -11.52
C SER A 186 -14.83 3.52 -12.78
N MET A 187 -14.86 2.49 -13.61
CA MET A 187 -14.09 2.49 -14.86
C MET A 187 -14.69 3.52 -15.84
N ASN A 188 -16.01 3.69 -15.85
CA ASN A 188 -16.66 4.71 -16.68
C ASN A 188 -16.27 6.14 -16.26
N LEU A 189 -16.13 6.41 -14.96
CA LEU A 189 -15.61 7.70 -14.48
C LEU A 189 -14.15 7.93 -14.93
N TYR A 190 -13.31 6.88 -14.94
CA TYR A 190 -11.96 7.00 -15.54
C TYR A 190 -12.02 7.26 -17.04
N ALA A 191 -12.91 6.58 -17.76
CA ALA A 191 -13.07 6.77 -19.21
C ALA A 191 -13.54 8.18 -19.56
N GLN A 192 -14.44 8.80 -18.75
CA GLN A 192 -14.90 10.19 -18.96
C GLN A 192 -13.76 11.22 -18.93
N GLY A 193 -12.68 10.95 -18.21
CA GLY A 193 -11.49 11.81 -18.15
C GLY A 193 -10.32 11.30 -18.99
N SER A 194 -10.50 10.24 -19.77
CA SER A 194 -9.41 9.59 -20.53
C SER A 194 -9.51 9.92 -22.01
N THR A 195 -8.34 10.13 -22.63
CA THR A 195 -8.22 10.17 -24.09
C THR A 195 -8.05 8.77 -24.69
N LEU A 196 -7.81 7.73 -23.85
CA LEU A 196 -7.58 6.35 -24.28
C LEU A 196 -8.87 5.54 -24.45
N ALA A 197 -9.87 5.80 -23.63
CA ALA A 197 -11.10 5.02 -23.62
C ALA A 197 -12.35 5.93 -23.79
N LYS A 198 -13.31 5.46 -24.57
CA LYS A 198 -14.60 6.15 -24.68
C LYS A 198 -15.48 5.77 -23.48
N PRO A 199 -16.18 6.75 -22.86
CA PRO A 199 -17.15 6.46 -21.80
C PRO A 199 -18.24 5.47 -22.27
N LEU A 200 -18.77 4.72 -21.32
CA LEU A 200 -19.93 3.87 -21.53
C LEU A 200 -21.19 4.73 -21.54
N THR A 201 -22.14 4.39 -22.41
CA THR A 201 -23.51 4.87 -22.30
C THR A 201 -24.23 4.14 -21.16
N ALA A 202 -25.36 4.66 -20.70
CA ALA A 202 -26.14 4.01 -19.65
C ALA A 202 -26.60 2.59 -20.05
N GLU A 203 -26.91 2.38 -21.33
CA GLU A 203 -27.28 1.06 -21.85
C GLU A 203 -26.09 0.10 -21.87
N GLU A 204 -24.91 0.55 -22.32
CA GLU A 204 -23.69 -0.25 -22.28
C GLU A 204 -23.28 -0.61 -20.84
N GLU A 205 -23.46 0.31 -19.88
CA GLU A 205 -23.24 -0.01 -18.46
C GLU A 205 -24.17 -1.13 -17.98
N ARG A 206 -25.44 -1.04 -18.31
CA ARG A 206 -26.45 -2.05 -17.94
C ARG A 206 -26.11 -3.42 -18.52
N VAL A 207 -25.83 -3.49 -19.82
CA VAL A 207 -25.46 -4.71 -20.54
C VAL A 207 -24.18 -5.30 -19.95
N LEU A 208 -23.16 -4.46 -19.74
CA LEU A 208 -21.86 -4.88 -19.22
C LEU A 208 -21.96 -5.42 -17.78
N VAL A 209 -22.72 -4.75 -16.90
CA VAL A 209 -22.93 -5.23 -15.53
C VAL A 209 -23.64 -6.57 -15.52
N GLY A 210 -24.68 -6.77 -16.34
CA GLY A 210 -25.38 -8.04 -16.49
C GLY A 210 -24.44 -9.16 -16.98
N TYR A 211 -23.69 -8.89 -18.03
CA TYR A 211 -22.70 -9.83 -18.58
C TYR A 211 -21.65 -10.25 -17.53
N LEU A 212 -21.08 -9.28 -16.82
CA LEU A 212 -20.05 -9.55 -15.81
C LEU A 212 -20.60 -10.31 -14.60
N ALA A 213 -21.81 -9.96 -14.14
CA ALA A 213 -22.46 -10.63 -13.02
C ALA A 213 -22.86 -12.08 -13.35
N THR A 214 -23.20 -12.36 -14.60
CA THR A 214 -23.54 -13.72 -15.06
C THR A 214 -22.30 -14.59 -15.25
N ASN A 215 -21.28 -14.08 -15.95
CA ASN A 215 -20.13 -14.88 -16.38
C ASN A 215 -18.99 -14.91 -15.36
N TYR A 216 -18.91 -13.90 -14.49
CA TYR A 216 -17.86 -13.73 -13.48
C TYR A 216 -18.45 -13.51 -12.09
N ALA A 217 -19.50 -14.27 -11.78
CA ALA A 217 -20.11 -14.34 -10.46
C ALA A 217 -19.11 -14.81 -9.39
N PRO A 218 -19.36 -14.54 -8.10
CA PRO A 218 -18.63 -15.17 -7.02
C PRO A 218 -18.67 -16.68 -7.15
N ASP A 219 -17.60 -17.36 -6.71
CA ASP A 219 -17.59 -18.82 -6.68
C ASP A 219 -18.82 -19.34 -5.93
N PRO A 220 -19.50 -20.40 -6.43
CA PRO A 220 -20.71 -20.91 -5.80
C PRO A 220 -20.47 -21.30 -4.34
N ALA A 221 -21.51 -21.17 -3.51
CA ALA A 221 -21.48 -21.69 -2.14
C ALA A 221 -21.21 -23.19 -2.18
N GLY A 222 -20.10 -23.64 -1.54
CA GLY A 222 -19.62 -25.02 -1.61
C GLY A 222 -18.49 -25.28 -2.60
N ALA A 223 -18.00 -24.25 -3.32
CA ALA A 223 -16.73 -24.37 -4.03
C ALA A 223 -15.61 -24.79 -3.06
N LYS A 224 -14.70 -25.67 -3.53
CA LYS A 224 -13.55 -26.05 -2.70
C LYS A 224 -12.87 -24.81 -2.15
N PRO A 225 -12.60 -24.74 -0.84
CA PRO A 225 -11.90 -23.59 -0.26
C PRO A 225 -10.65 -23.31 -1.08
N LYS A 226 -10.46 -22.07 -1.51
CA LYS A 226 -9.18 -21.67 -2.11
C LYS A 226 -8.09 -21.96 -1.09
N PRO A 227 -6.92 -22.51 -1.50
CA PRO A 227 -5.81 -22.71 -0.58
C PRO A 227 -5.54 -21.42 0.21
N ASP A 228 -5.21 -21.58 1.49
CA ASP A 228 -4.88 -20.43 2.35
C ASP A 228 -3.84 -19.56 1.63
N PRO A 229 -4.06 -18.24 1.49
CA PRO A 229 -3.12 -17.32 0.85
C PRO A 229 -1.70 -17.41 1.40
N PHE A 230 -1.53 -17.77 2.66
CA PHE A 230 -0.21 -18.00 3.28
C PHE A 230 0.51 -19.20 2.64
N SER A 231 -0.20 -20.26 2.31
CA SER A 231 0.37 -21.46 1.70
C SER A 231 0.57 -21.37 0.19
N ARG A 232 0.03 -20.36 -0.48
CA ARG A 232 0.13 -20.23 -1.94
C ARG A 232 1.47 -19.69 -2.44
N LEU A 233 2.21 -18.95 -1.59
CA LEU A 233 3.53 -18.42 -1.97
C LEU A 233 4.60 -19.52 -1.95
N PRO A 234 5.62 -19.42 -2.83
CA PRO A 234 6.84 -20.18 -2.66
C PRO A 234 7.43 -19.89 -1.26
N ARG A 235 7.65 -20.95 -0.47
CA ARG A 235 8.20 -20.85 0.89
C ARG A 235 9.53 -21.59 0.99
N THR A 236 10.42 -21.31 0.03
CA THR A 236 11.79 -21.83 0.10
C THR A 236 12.44 -21.36 1.40
N LEU A 237 13.20 -22.25 2.05
CA LEU A 237 13.92 -21.92 3.27
C LEU A 237 14.84 -20.71 3.04
N LEU A 238 14.69 -19.70 3.90
CA LEU A 238 15.45 -18.45 3.74
C LEU A 238 16.92 -18.62 4.15
N PRO A 239 17.86 -18.00 3.42
CA PRO A 239 19.26 -17.96 3.81
C PRO A 239 19.45 -17.11 5.07
N ALA A 240 20.54 -17.30 5.79
CA ALA A 240 20.82 -16.61 7.06
C ALA A 240 20.68 -15.08 6.96
N SER A 241 21.11 -14.47 5.85
CA SER A 241 21.04 -13.03 5.60
C SER A 241 19.60 -12.47 5.53
N ALA A 242 18.59 -13.33 5.31
CA ALA A 242 17.19 -12.92 5.16
C ALA A 242 16.24 -13.47 6.26
N ARG A 243 16.75 -14.02 7.36
CA ARG A 243 15.92 -14.60 8.45
C ARG A 243 15.55 -13.62 9.54
N GLY A 244 16.32 -12.54 9.68
CA GLY A 244 16.20 -11.60 10.81
C GLY A 244 15.08 -10.58 10.66
N TYR A 245 13.85 -11.01 10.35
CA TYR A 245 12.71 -10.09 10.28
C TYR A 245 11.40 -10.73 10.77
N MET A 246 10.44 -9.89 11.05
CA MET A 246 9.06 -10.27 11.32
C MET A 246 8.09 -9.46 10.45
N VAL A 247 6.92 -10.02 10.21
CA VAL A 247 5.79 -9.34 9.56
C VAL A 247 4.65 -9.22 10.54
N VAL A 248 4.03 -8.04 10.60
CA VAL A 248 2.79 -7.80 11.33
C VAL A 248 1.75 -7.25 10.37
N GLU A 249 0.57 -7.85 10.33
CA GLU A 249 -0.53 -7.38 9.50
C GLU A 249 -1.84 -7.30 10.30
N TYR A 250 -2.58 -6.26 10.02
CA TYR A 250 -3.95 -6.08 10.49
C TYR A 250 -4.92 -6.21 9.31
N GLU A 251 -5.92 -7.09 9.45
CA GLU A 251 -6.98 -7.29 8.47
C GLU A 251 -8.08 -6.23 8.66
N LEU A 252 -8.29 -5.36 7.67
CA LEU A 252 -9.27 -4.29 7.77
C LEU A 252 -10.70 -4.83 7.98
N PRO A 253 -11.55 -4.11 8.74
CA PRO A 253 -12.94 -4.52 8.96
C PRO A 253 -13.72 -4.73 7.66
N ASN A 254 -13.55 -3.82 6.71
CA ASN A 254 -14.09 -3.96 5.37
C ASN A 254 -13.08 -4.69 4.46
N ARG A 255 -13.35 -5.96 4.15
CA ARG A 255 -12.50 -6.79 3.27
C ARG A 255 -12.44 -6.30 1.82
N ALA A 256 -13.32 -5.42 1.42
CA ALA A 256 -13.33 -4.79 0.10
C ALA A 256 -12.76 -3.37 0.12
N ALA A 257 -12.15 -2.93 1.20
CA ALA A 257 -11.68 -1.55 1.40
C ALA A 257 -10.66 -1.09 0.35
N GLN A 258 -9.83 -2.00 -0.15
CA GLN A 258 -8.71 -1.71 -1.06
C GLN A 258 -7.79 -0.61 -0.48
N PRO A 259 -7.08 -0.88 0.63
CA PRO A 259 -6.10 0.07 1.17
C PRO A 259 -5.02 0.35 0.13
N HIS A 260 -4.91 1.62 -0.31
CA HIS A 260 -4.16 1.93 -1.53
C HIS A 260 -2.74 2.41 -1.26
N GLU A 261 -2.57 3.36 -0.36
CA GLU A 261 -1.26 3.87 0.03
C GLU A 261 -1.14 4.00 1.54
N VAL A 262 0.08 3.90 2.04
CA VAL A 262 0.42 4.03 3.45
C VAL A 262 1.33 5.23 3.68
N ALA A 263 1.19 5.86 4.84
CA ALA A 263 2.10 6.88 5.37
C ALA A 263 2.29 6.67 6.87
N VAL A 264 3.34 7.27 7.44
CA VAL A 264 3.72 7.09 8.86
C VAL A 264 3.69 8.43 9.58
N ASP A 265 3.14 8.46 10.81
CA ASP A 265 3.16 9.65 11.67
C ASP A 265 4.41 9.72 12.57
N ASP A 266 4.50 10.79 13.38
CA ASP A 266 5.62 11.00 14.32
C ASP A 266 5.70 9.95 15.42
N ALA A 267 4.61 9.27 15.74
CA ALA A 267 4.55 8.20 16.71
C ALA A 267 4.87 6.83 16.11
N GLY A 268 5.07 6.76 14.79
CA GLY A 268 5.33 5.51 14.06
C GLY A 268 4.07 4.74 13.67
N ASN A 269 2.87 5.31 13.86
CA ASN A 269 1.63 4.66 13.45
C ASN A 269 1.50 4.65 11.93
N GLY A 270 0.94 3.56 11.39
CA GLY A 270 0.66 3.45 9.97
C GLY A 270 -0.72 4.01 9.61
N TRP A 271 -0.76 4.90 8.63
CA TRP A 271 -1.98 5.51 8.09
C TRP A 271 -2.23 5.02 6.68
N VAL A 272 -3.49 4.71 6.34
CA VAL A 272 -3.82 4.11 5.05
C VAL A 272 -5.08 4.74 4.45
N THR A 273 -5.02 5.04 3.16
CA THR A 273 -6.19 5.46 2.37
C THR A 273 -6.93 4.24 1.84
N GLN A 274 -8.24 4.20 2.02
CA GLN A 274 -9.10 3.13 1.51
C GLN A 274 -9.79 3.58 0.21
N ARG A 275 -9.37 2.99 -0.92
CA ARG A 275 -9.86 3.38 -2.24
C ARG A 275 -11.33 3.04 -2.47
N VAL A 276 -11.80 1.92 -1.97
CA VAL A 276 -13.20 1.48 -2.07
C VAL A 276 -13.95 1.72 -0.76
N GLY A 277 -13.27 1.58 0.37
CA GLY A 277 -13.85 1.88 1.68
C GLY A 277 -14.13 3.36 1.91
N GLY A 278 -13.45 4.26 1.17
CA GLY A 278 -13.67 5.70 1.22
C GLY A 278 -13.25 6.36 2.53
N ARG A 279 -12.40 5.71 3.33
CA ARG A 279 -11.97 6.17 4.66
C ARG A 279 -10.46 6.31 4.76
N LEU A 280 -10.02 7.12 5.71
CA LEU A 280 -8.65 7.15 6.20
C LEU A 280 -8.58 6.24 7.43
N GLY A 281 -7.63 5.31 7.45
CA GLY A 281 -7.43 4.40 8.58
C GLY A 281 -6.10 4.60 9.26
N ARG A 282 -6.03 4.36 10.57
CA ARG A 282 -4.81 4.37 11.39
C ARG A 282 -4.66 3.05 12.11
N LEU A 283 -3.54 2.39 11.94
CA LEU A 283 -3.10 1.29 12.80
C LEU A 283 -2.16 1.86 13.88
N ASP A 284 -2.61 1.86 15.10
CA ASP A 284 -1.82 2.24 16.28
C ASP A 284 -0.72 1.19 16.49
N LEU A 285 0.53 1.65 16.54
CA LEU A 285 1.69 0.77 16.58
C LEU A 285 1.81 0.01 17.91
N ASP A 286 1.51 0.68 19.01
CA ASP A 286 1.69 0.12 20.35
C ASP A 286 0.55 -0.81 20.74
N LYS A 287 -0.68 -0.42 20.42
CA LYS A 287 -1.91 -1.17 20.79
C LYS A 287 -2.32 -2.19 19.74
N LEU A 288 -1.80 -2.06 18.51
CA LEU A 288 -2.23 -2.83 17.33
C LEU A 288 -3.75 -2.79 17.15
N THR A 289 -4.34 -1.60 17.37
CA THR A 289 -5.76 -1.31 17.16
C THR A 289 -5.94 -0.42 15.94
N TYR A 290 -7.06 -0.59 15.24
CA TYR A 290 -7.34 0.13 14.01
C TYR A 290 -8.51 1.10 14.20
N THR A 291 -8.31 2.34 13.76
CA THR A 291 -9.31 3.42 13.80
C THR A 291 -9.57 3.93 12.39
N GLU A 292 -10.83 4.22 12.07
CA GLU A 292 -11.22 4.79 10.77
C GLU A 292 -11.79 6.20 10.94
N TYR A 293 -11.43 7.08 10.00
CA TYR A 293 -11.88 8.46 9.94
C TYR A 293 -12.64 8.66 8.63
N GLU A 294 -13.86 9.17 8.74
CA GLU A 294 -14.73 9.42 7.60
C GLU A 294 -14.52 10.83 7.06
N PRO A 295 -14.19 11.01 5.76
CA PRO A 295 -14.10 12.33 5.17
C PRO A 295 -15.44 13.08 5.22
N PRO A 296 -15.43 14.42 5.22
CA PRO A 296 -16.65 15.23 5.21
C PRO A 296 -17.59 14.84 4.06
N ALA A 297 -18.89 14.93 4.30
CA ALA A 297 -19.90 14.69 3.28
C ALA A 297 -19.66 15.55 2.03
N ALA A 298 -20.01 15.02 0.88
CA ALA A 298 -19.86 15.67 -0.41
C ALA A 298 -21.09 15.42 -1.28
N SER A 299 -21.12 16.02 -2.49
CA SER A 299 -22.23 15.86 -3.45
C SER A 299 -22.47 14.41 -3.86
N SER A 300 -21.42 13.59 -3.88
CA SER A 300 -21.53 12.14 -4.08
C SER A 300 -21.13 11.38 -2.83
N SER A 301 -21.87 10.33 -2.49
CA SER A 301 -21.50 9.38 -1.43
C SER A 301 -20.32 8.48 -1.80
N VAL A 302 -19.93 8.46 -3.08
CA VAL A 302 -18.78 7.67 -3.55
C VAL A 302 -17.48 8.45 -3.27
N VAL A 303 -16.78 8.05 -2.22
CA VAL A 303 -15.47 8.58 -1.84
C VAL A 303 -14.38 7.58 -2.22
N ARG A 304 -13.28 8.05 -2.80
CA ARG A 304 -12.16 7.22 -3.23
C ARG A 304 -10.84 7.84 -2.83
N LEU A 305 -10.39 7.50 -1.64
CA LEU A 305 -9.09 7.99 -1.17
C LEU A 305 -7.96 7.19 -1.83
N ASN A 306 -7.12 7.87 -2.61
CA ASN A 306 -6.00 7.24 -3.33
C ASN A 306 -4.66 7.54 -2.66
N ALA A 307 -3.95 8.57 -3.11
CA ALA A 307 -2.64 8.92 -2.57
C ALA A 307 -2.73 9.42 -1.13
N ILE A 308 -1.71 9.12 -0.34
CA ILE A 308 -1.50 9.74 0.97
C ILE A 308 -0.04 10.16 1.11
N ARG A 309 0.19 11.36 1.65
CA ARG A 309 1.52 11.85 2.02
C ARG A 309 1.44 12.67 3.30
N ARG A 310 2.47 12.51 4.12
CA ARG A 310 2.67 13.38 5.24
C ARG A 310 3.16 14.74 4.76
N GLY A 311 2.57 15.81 5.29
CA GLY A 311 2.97 17.18 5.04
C GLY A 311 4.04 17.67 6.00
N ASN A 312 4.58 18.86 5.72
CA ASN A 312 5.69 19.45 6.48
C ASN A 312 5.31 19.87 7.91
N LYS A 313 4.02 19.96 8.22
CA LYS A 313 3.48 20.30 9.54
C LYS A 313 2.91 19.08 10.28
N GLY A 314 3.09 17.88 9.74
CA GLY A 314 2.62 16.62 10.30
C GLY A 314 1.20 16.22 9.90
N GLU A 315 0.50 17.05 9.11
CA GLU A 315 -0.79 16.72 8.51
C GLU A 315 -0.62 15.66 7.41
N PHE A 316 -1.71 14.96 7.07
CA PHE A 316 -1.76 14.05 5.94
C PHE A 316 -2.53 14.66 4.77
N TRP A 317 -1.93 14.62 3.60
CA TRP A 317 -2.55 15.02 2.34
C TRP A 317 -3.02 13.82 1.56
N MET A 318 -4.22 13.90 0.98
CA MET A 318 -4.80 12.83 0.19
C MET A 318 -5.74 13.38 -0.89
N VAL A 319 -6.02 12.55 -1.89
CA VAL A 319 -6.94 12.89 -2.97
C VAL A 319 -8.18 12.00 -2.90
N ASP A 320 -9.37 12.61 -2.97
CA ASP A 320 -10.60 11.91 -3.32
C ASP A 320 -10.69 11.86 -4.85
N GLY A 321 -10.20 10.76 -5.41
CA GLY A 321 -10.21 10.48 -6.85
C GLY A 321 -11.55 9.99 -7.38
N GLY A 322 -12.61 10.10 -6.58
CA GLY A 322 -13.98 9.81 -6.96
C GLY A 322 -14.69 11.00 -7.66
N PRO A 323 -16.02 10.96 -7.76
CA PRO A 323 -16.79 12.01 -8.43
C PRO A 323 -16.71 13.37 -7.75
N ASN A 324 -16.34 13.42 -6.48
CA ASN A 324 -16.30 14.65 -5.68
C ASN A 324 -15.19 15.62 -6.07
N ARG A 325 -14.12 15.13 -6.72
CA ARG A 325 -13.03 15.95 -7.27
C ARG A 325 -12.43 16.93 -6.26
N ARG A 326 -11.92 16.43 -5.14
CA ARG A 326 -11.38 17.25 -4.05
C ARG A 326 -10.08 16.67 -3.50
N TRP A 327 -9.24 17.55 -3.00
CA TRP A 327 -8.11 17.16 -2.18
C TRP A 327 -8.46 17.38 -0.71
N LEU A 328 -7.85 16.59 0.13
CA LEU A 328 -8.11 16.63 1.57
C LEU A 328 -6.77 16.72 2.31
N SER A 329 -6.72 17.55 3.34
CA SER A 329 -5.72 17.38 4.38
C SER A 329 -6.39 16.91 5.66
N PHE A 330 -5.65 16.16 6.49
CA PHE A 330 -6.12 15.67 7.78
C PHE A 330 -5.08 15.99 8.84
N ASP A 331 -5.50 16.67 9.89
CA ASP A 331 -4.68 16.92 11.08
C ASP A 331 -4.87 15.75 12.05
N PRO A 332 -3.85 14.89 12.29
CA PRO A 332 -3.99 13.73 13.17
C PRO A 332 -4.13 14.08 14.64
N LYS A 333 -3.75 15.29 15.07
CA LYS A 333 -3.88 15.74 16.46
C LYS A 333 -5.28 16.29 16.75
N ALA A 334 -5.82 17.06 15.81
CA ALA A 334 -7.17 17.62 15.90
C ALA A 334 -8.24 16.66 15.34
N GLU A 335 -7.84 15.55 14.73
CA GLU A 335 -8.70 14.57 14.04
C GLU A 335 -9.67 15.23 13.05
N ARG A 336 -9.19 16.22 12.31
CA ARG A 336 -10.01 17.07 11.46
C ARG A 336 -9.52 17.13 10.02
N PHE A 337 -10.46 16.98 9.09
CA PHE A 337 -10.24 17.20 7.66
C PHE A 337 -10.41 18.68 7.28
N VAL A 338 -9.61 19.09 6.28
CA VAL A 338 -9.83 20.33 5.51
C VAL A 338 -10.01 19.92 4.04
N VAL A 339 -10.98 20.55 3.38
CA VAL A 339 -11.35 20.25 1.99
C VAL A 339 -10.84 21.34 1.06
N TYR A 340 -10.33 20.92 -0.10
CA TYR A 340 -9.88 21.77 -1.20
C TYR A 340 -10.56 21.28 -2.48
N ASP A 341 -11.65 21.94 -2.88
CA ASP A 341 -12.40 21.58 -4.06
C ASP A 341 -11.61 21.93 -5.31
N LEU A 342 -11.43 20.95 -6.18
CA LEU A 342 -10.71 21.13 -7.44
C LEU A 342 -11.61 21.83 -8.45
N PRO A 343 -11.17 22.94 -9.04
CA PRO A 343 -11.94 23.62 -10.07
C PRO A 343 -12.15 22.72 -11.29
N PRO A 344 -13.18 22.98 -12.12
CA PRO A 344 -13.38 22.24 -13.36
C PRO A 344 -12.13 22.29 -14.25
N THR A 345 -11.67 21.13 -14.68
CA THR A 345 -10.55 21.00 -15.64
C THR A 345 -11.06 20.55 -16.99
N ARG A 346 -10.29 20.81 -18.06
CA ARG A 346 -10.64 20.36 -19.43
C ARG A 346 -10.86 18.86 -19.51
N SER A 347 -10.12 18.09 -18.74
CA SER A 347 -10.17 16.62 -18.71
C SER A 347 -11.22 16.03 -17.77
N GLY A 348 -11.96 16.84 -17.03
CA GLY A 348 -13.02 16.34 -16.14
C GLY A 348 -12.56 15.54 -14.93
N ASN A 349 -11.37 14.99 -14.90
CA ASN A 349 -10.88 14.10 -13.86
C ASN A 349 -9.50 14.52 -13.35
N ALA A 350 -9.39 14.73 -12.05
CA ALA A 350 -8.13 15.06 -11.37
C ALA A 350 -7.68 13.94 -10.43
N SER A 351 -8.08 12.72 -10.68
CA SER A 351 -7.59 11.59 -9.92
C SER A 351 -6.14 11.30 -10.28
N GLY A 352 -5.26 11.34 -9.29
CA GLY A 352 -3.88 10.97 -9.41
C GLY A 352 -3.50 9.85 -8.46
N ASN A 353 -2.36 9.22 -8.74
CA ASN A 353 -1.86 8.11 -7.93
C ASN A 353 -0.66 8.48 -7.07
N THR A 354 -0.08 9.65 -7.28
CA THR A 354 1.11 10.07 -6.52
C THR A 354 1.03 11.54 -6.17
N MET A 355 1.22 11.83 -4.91
CA MET A 355 1.22 13.17 -4.35
C MET A 355 2.58 13.46 -3.69
N ARG A 356 3.01 14.71 -3.67
CA ARG A 356 4.17 15.20 -2.91
C ARG A 356 3.87 16.55 -2.29
N VAL A 357 4.42 16.76 -1.10
CA VAL A 357 4.43 18.08 -0.45
C VAL A 357 5.83 18.66 -0.64
N HIS A 358 5.90 19.78 -1.30
CA HIS A 358 7.17 20.48 -1.59
C HIS A 358 7.66 21.24 -0.33
N PRO A 359 8.96 21.51 -0.17
CA PRO A 359 9.48 22.26 0.96
C PRO A 359 8.86 23.65 1.17
N ASP A 360 8.33 24.28 0.13
CA ASP A 360 7.57 25.55 0.22
C ASP A 360 6.12 25.38 0.70
N ASN A 361 5.72 24.19 1.10
CA ASN A 361 4.38 23.77 1.50
C ASN A 361 3.35 23.68 0.37
N THR A 362 3.71 23.84 -0.89
CA THR A 362 2.81 23.53 -1.99
C THR A 362 2.64 22.02 -2.14
N VAL A 363 1.44 21.61 -2.55
CA VAL A 363 1.10 20.17 -2.72
C VAL A 363 0.96 19.89 -4.20
N TRP A 364 1.61 18.82 -4.64
CA TRP A 364 1.68 18.44 -6.04
C TRP A 364 1.07 17.06 -6.26
N LEU A 365 0.30 16.90 -7.35
CA LEU A 365 -0.34 15.65 -7.76
C LEU A 365 -0.26 15.51 -9.28
N ASN A 366 0.00 14.30 -9.75
CA ASN A 366 -0.15 13.96 -11.15
C ASN A 366 -1.60 13.60 -11.49
N SER A 367 -2.13 14.11 -12.59
CA SER A 367 -3.42 13.75 -13.16
C SER A 367 -3.21 12.87 -14.39
N ILE A 368 -3.37 11.54 -14.20
CA ILE A 368 -3.08 10.54 -15.22
C ILE A 368 -3.95 10.76 -16.47
N ALA A 369 -5.26 10.77 -16.29
CA ALA A 369 -6.21 10.94 -17.39
C ALA A 369 -6.20 12.37 -17.96
N GLY A 370 -5.87 13.35 -17.12
CA GLY A 370 -5.80 14.76 -17.51
C GLY A 370 -4.55 15.15 -18.24
N ASN A 371 -3.55 14.28 -18.32
CA ASN A 371 -2.22 14.63 -18.86
C ASN A 371 -1.60 15.86 -18.20
N GLN A 372 -1.80 16.04 -16.89
CA GLN A 372 -1.42 17.25 -16.16
C GLN A 372 -0.66 16.91 -14.88
N VAL A 373 0.17 17.85 -14.46
CA VAL A 373 0.64 17.97 -13.08
C VAL A 373 -0.09 19.15 -12.44
N ILE A 374 -0.60 18.96 -11.25
CA ILE A 374 -1.43 19.94 -10.55
C ILE A 374 -0.70 20.36 -9.28
N ARG A 375 -0.59 21.67 -9.06
CA ARG A 375 -0.09 22.28 -7.82
C ARG A 375 -1.23 22.93 -7.06
N LEU A 376 -1.32 22.70 -5.78
CA LEU A 376 -2.13 23.44 -4.83
C LEU A 376 -1.23 24.27 -3.92
N ASP A 377 -1.54 25.54 -3.76
CA ASP A 377 -1.06 26.34 -2.66
C ASP A 377 -2.13 26.30 -1.53
N PRO A 378 -1.86 25.64 -0.40
CA PRO A 378 -2.85 25.50 0.67
C PRO A 378 -3.20 26.81 1.38
N ALA A 379 -2.29 27.81 1.37
CA ALA A 379 -2.50 29.09 2.03
C ALA A 379 -3.52 29.95 1.28
N THR A 380 -3.44 29.95 -0.04
CA THR A 380 -4.35 30.71 -0.93
C THR A 380 -5.50 29.85 -1.47
N LYS A 381 -5.42 28.53 -1.33
CA LYS A 381 -6.32 27.52 -1.92
C LYS A 381 -6.35 27.57 -3.46
N GLN A 382 -5.31 28.11 -4.09
CA GLN A 382 -5.21 28.23 -5.52
C GLN A 382 -4.60 26.98 -6.16
N PHE A 383 -5.24 26.50 -7.23
CA PHE A 383 -4.72 25.42 -8.06
C PHE A 383 -4.04 25.97 -9.31
N THR A 384 -2.92 25.38 -9.68
CA THR A 384 -2.20 25.64 -10.95
C THR A 384 -2.07 24.31 -11.70
N PHE A 385 -2.32 24.34 -13.01
CA PHE A 385 -2.30 23.17 -13.88
C PHE A 385 -1.18 23.29 -14.90
N PHE A 386 -0.36 22.24 -15.02
CA PHE A 386 0.75 22.16 -15.95
C PHE A 386 0.49 21.01 -16.92
N GLU A 387 0.30 21.31 -18.21
CA GLU A 387 0.15 20.29 -19.26
C GLU A 387 1.48 19.57 -19.49
N VAL A 388 1.46 18.25 -19.56
CA VAL A 388 2.65 17.44 -19.85
C VAL A 388 2.94 17.49 -21.34
N PRO A 389 4.12 18.03 -21.79
CA PRO A 389 4.37 18.34 -23.21
C PRO A 389 4.36 17.12 -24.12
N ALA A 390 4.95 15.99 -23.69
CA ALA A 390 4.98 14.76 -24.49
C ALA A 390 3.57 14.24 -24.82
N GLY A 391 2.62 14.35 -23.88
CA GLY A 391 1.22 13.99 -24.14
C GLY A 391 0.57 14.93 -25.14
N VAL A 392 0.79 16.24 -25.04
CA VAL A 392 0.27 17.24 -25.97
C VAL A 392 0.83 17.01 -27.38
N LYS A 393 2.15 16.85 -27.51
CA LYS A 393 2.85 16.60 -28.77
C LYS A 393 2.32 15.38 -29.52
N ASN A 394 1.99 14.31 -28.79
CA ASN A 394 1.54 13.06 -29.36
C ASN A 394 0.02 12.94 -29.45
N ASN A 395 -0.73 13.99 -29.09
CA ASN A 395 -2.20 13.99 -28.99
C ASN A 395 -2.72 12.80 -28.17
N LYS A 396 -2.03 12.47 -27.07
CA LYS A 396 -2.30 11.36 -26.13
C LYS A 396 -2.01 11.85 -24.72
N THR A 397 -2.36 11.05 -23.73
CA THR A 397 -1.79 11.26 -22.39
C THR A 397 -0.38 10.68 -22.34
N ALA A 398 0.57 11.41 -21.76
CA ALA A 398 1.87 10.85 -21.38
C ALA A 398 1.75 9.90 -20.18
N ASN A 399 0.56 9.81 -19.58
CA ASN A 399 0.28 9.03 -18.37
C ASN A 399 1.24 9.39 -17.22
N PRO A 400 1.24 10.65 -16.73
CA PRO A 400 2.10 11.05 -15.61
C PRO A 400 1.71 10.24 -14.36
N TYR A 401 2.60 9.37 -13.89
CA TYR A 401 2.25 8.35 -12.89
C TYR A 401 2.97 8.54 -11.55
N GLY A 402 4.27 8.33 -11.50
CA GLY A 402 5.10 8.53 -10.31
C GLY A 402 5.56 9.98 -10.18
N MET A 403 5.86 10.41 -8.94
CA MET A 403 6.37 11.75 -8.67
C MET A 403 7.33 11.73 -7.48
N ALA A 404 8.43 12.50 -7.56
CA ALA A 404 9.33 12.79 -6.46
C ALA A 404 9.86 14.22 -6.57
N ILE A 405 10.50 14.71 -5.51
CA ILE A 405 11.21 15.99 -5.50
C ILE A 405 12.70 15.66 -5.55
N GLY A 406 13.39 16.13 -6.59
CA GLY A 406 14.82 15.92 -6.73
C GLY A 406 15.67 16.82 -5.83
N GLY A 407 16.96 16.54 -5.76
CA GLY A 407 17.92 17.39 -5.03
C GLY A 407 18.06 18.82 -5.59
N ASP A 408 17.52 19.06 -6.79
CA ASP A 408 17.38 20.38 -7.42
C ASP A 408 16.07 21.10 -7.04
N SER A 409 15.30 20.56 -6.09
CA SER A 409 13.97 21.04 -5.70
C SER A 409 12.95 21.05 -6.84
N LYS A 410 13.24 20.40 -7.98
CA LYS A 410 12.29 20.23 -9.08
C LYS A 410 11.37 19.05 -8.84
N ILE A 411 10.19 19.11 -9.44
CA ILE A 411 9.23 18.02 -9.43
C ILE A 411 9.57 17.04 -10.55
N TRP A 412 10.01 15.85 -10.20
CA TRP A 412 10.28 14.79 -11.16
C TRP A 412 9.08 13.87 -11.30
N ILE A 413 8.71 13.50 -12.53
CA ILE A 413 7.59 12.64 -12.86
C ILE A 413 8.01 11.53 -13.82
N VAL A 414 7.29 10.40 -13.74
CA VAL A 414 7.33 9.34 -14.77
C VAL A 414 6.24 9.61 -15.78
N GLU A 415 6.58 9.53 -17.05
CA GLU A 415 5.67 9.60 -18.21
C GLU A 415 5.51 8.20 -18.81
N ASN A 416 4.68 7.39 -18.16
CA ASN A 416 4.62 5.95 -18.35
C ASN A 416 4.20 5.53 -19.77
N ALA A 417 3.38 6.31 -20.48
CA ALA A 417 2.88 5.94 -21.81
C ALA A 417 3.84 6.32 -22.96
N VAL A 418 4.95 6.99 -22.65
CA VAL A 418 5.93 7.50 -23.64
C VAL A 418 7.37 7.13 -23.28
N ASP A 419 7.57 6.23 -22.30
CA ASP A 419 8.87 5.74 -21.85
C ASP A 419 9.85 6.87 -21.48
N GLN A 420 9.37 7.87 -20.75
CA GLN A 420 10.14 9.04 -20.36
C GLN A 420 10.05 9.34 -18.87
N ILE A 421 10.98 10.12 -18.39
CA ILE A 421 10.96 10.81 -17.12
C ILE A 421 11.12 12.30 -17.41
N ALA A 422 10.41 13.14 -16.68
CA ALA A 422 10.51 14.57 -16.82
C ALA A 422 10.72 15.25 -15.48
N ARG A 423 11.27 16.47 -15.50
CA ARG A 423 11.31 17.37 -14.36
C ARG A 423 10.65 18.71 -14.69
N ILE A 424 9.96 19.25 -13.70
CA ILE A 424 9.23 20.52 -13.79
C ILE A 424 9.87 21.48 -12.81
N ASP A 425 10.23 22.66 -13.29
CA ASP A 425 10.64 23.77 -12.44
C ASP A 425 9.37 24.36 -11.77
N PRO A 426 9.23 24.30 -10.44
CA PRO A 426 8.02 24.73 -9.76
C PRO A 426 7.77 26.24 -9.83
N SER A 427 8.79 27.04 -10.15
CA SER A 427 8.69 28.50 -10.24
C SER A 427 8.23 28.98 -11.62
N THR A 428 8.69 28.29 -12.68
CA THR A 428 8.42 28.70 -14.07
C THR A 428 7.42 27.79 -14.78
N GLY A 429 7.18 26.58 -14.28
CA GLY A 429 6.37 25.55 -14.93
C GLY A 429 7.04 24.91 -16.14
N LYS A 430 8.33 25.18 -16.37
CA LYS A 430 9.06 24.65 -17.53
C LYS A 430 9.39 23.17 -17.33
N PHE A 431 9.13 22.36 -18.36
CA PHE A 431 9.47 20.94 -18.42
C PHE A 431 10.81 20.70 -19.13
N GLU A 432 11.51 19.67 -18.67
CA GLU A 432 12.61 19.03 -19.37
C GLU A 432 12.35 17.51 -19.35
N GLU A 433 12.28 16.87 -20.52
CA GLU A 433 11.89 15.48 -20.72
C GLU A 433 13.10 14.64 -21.15
N PHE A 434 13.24 13.43 -20.61
CA PHE A 434 14.38 12.54 -20.84
C PHE A 434 13.89 11.10 -21.12
N PRO A 435 14.36 10.45 -22.20
CA PRO A 435 14.00 9.08 -22.50
C PRO A 435 14.56 8.11 -21.45
N LEU A 436 13.78 7.07 -21.11
CA LEU A 436 14.26 5.96 -20.30
C LEU A 436 15.14 5.02 -21.15
N PRO A 437 16.13 4.34 -20.55
CA PRO A 437 17.06 3.49 -21.29
C PRO A 437 16.45 2.14 -21.71
N VAL A 438 15.23 1.84 -21.27
CA VAL A 438 14.52 0.59 -21.51
C VAL A 438 13.23 0.91 -22.26
N HIS A 439 12.94 0.15 -23.31
CA HIS A 439 11.66 0.24 -24.03
C HIS A 439 10.58 -0.53 -23.27
N ASP A 440 9.36 0.03 -23.20
CA ASP A 440 8.19 -0.51 -22.49
C ASP A 440 8.50 -0.91 -21.02
N PRO A 441 9.15 -0.01 -20.25
CA PRO A 441 9.55 -0.30 -18.87
C PRO A 441 8.37 -0.34 -17.91
N VAL A 442 7.19 0.13 -18.33
CA VAL A 442 6.01 0.34 -17.51
C VAL A 442 6.41 1.02 -16.19
N ALA A 443 7.15 2.12 -16.30
CA ALA A 443 7.70 2.83 -15.14
C ALA A 443 6.59 3.31 -14.21
N ARG A 444 6.73 3.10 -12.91
CA ARG A 444 5.67 3.37 -11.93
C ARG A 444 6.03 4.51 -10.97
N LYS A 445 6.36 4.22 -9.75
CA LYS A 445 6.60 5.24 -8.73
C LYS A 445 8.09 5.46 -8.51
N LEU A 446 8.40 6.65 -8.01
CA LEU A 446 9.78 7.03 -7.71
C LEU A 446 9.91 7.67 -6.33
N GLY A 447 11.10 7.54 -5.77
CA GLY A 447 11.55 8.20 -4.54
C GLY A 447 12.81 9.01 -4.80
N SER A 448 13.16 9.88 -3.86
CA SER A 448 14.40 10.65 -3.86
C SER A 448 15.27 10.21 -2.70
N ASP A 449 16.56 9.92 -2.97
CA ASP A 449 17.50 9.48 -1.95
C ASP A 449 18.12 10.66 -1.17
N TRP A 450 19.02 10.35 -0.25
CA TRP A 450 19.74 11.28 0.63
C TRP A 450 20.64 12.26 -0.12
N ASP A 451 21.09 11.93 -1.34
CA ASP A 451 21.85 12.80 -2.23
C ASP A 451 20.96 13.56 -3.20
N GLY A 452 19.64 13.32 -3.18
CA GLY A 452 18.64 13.91 -4.06
C GLY A 452 18.48 13.22 -5.42
N ASN A 453 19.13 12.06 -5.65
CA ASN A 453 18.93 11.28 -6.88
C ASN A 453 17.57 10.57 -6.86
N LEU A 454 17.05 10.30 -8.05
CA LEU A 454 15.76 9.67 -8.22
C LEU A 454 15.93 8.14 -8.35
N TRP A 455 15.01 7.39 -7.76
CA TRP A 455 14.94 5.96 -7.87
C TRP A 455 13.57 5.55 -8.41
N VAL A 456 13.54 4.93 -9.58
CA VAL A 456 12.33 4.67 -10.36
C VAL A 456 12.09 3.16 -10.45
N GLY A 457 10.90 2.72 -10.07
CA GLY A 457 10.46 1.34 -10.31
C GLY A 457 10.10 1.14 -11.79
N LEU A 458 10.88 0.34 -12.50
CA LEU A 458 10.60 -0.11 -13.86
C LEU A 458 9.83 -1.42 -13.78
N HIS A 459 8.53 -1.32 -13.53
CA HIS A 459 7.67 -2.44 -13.17
C HIS A 459 7.61 -3.52 -14.26
N GLY A 460 7.42 -3.15 -15.52
CA GLY A 460 7.38 -4.07 -16.64
C GLY A 460 8.75 -4.70 -16.96
N ALA A 461 9.83 -3.96 -16.72
CA ALA A 461 11.19 -4.47 -16.90
C ALA A 461 11.71 -5.26 -15.68
N GLY A 462 10.98 -5.25 -14.55
CA GLY A 462 11.41 -5.92 -13.33
C GLY A 462 12.66 -5.33 -12.68
N LYS A 463 12.99 -4.06 -12.92
CA LYS A 463 14.23 -3.40 -12.50
C LYS A 463 13.99 -2.17 -11.66
N LEU A 464 15.00 -1.74 -10.93
CA LEU A 464 15.07 -0.45 -10.27
C LEU A 464 16.07 0.43 -11.02
N LEU A 465 15.72 1.68 -11.29
CA LEU A 465 16.56 2.64 -12.00
C LEU A 465 16.95 3.79 -11.08
N ARG A 466 18.26 4.08 -10.96
CA ARG A 466 18.76 5.32 -10.36
C ARG A 466 18.98 6.36 -11.43
N VAL A 467 18.53 7.58 -11.19
CA VAL A 467 18.77 8.76 -12.05
C VAL A 467 19.49 9.82 -11.24
N ASP A 468 20.71 10.15 -11.64
CA ASP A 468 21.44 11.29 -11.08
C ASP A 468 20.73 12.59 -11.51
N TYR A 469 20.24 13.36 -10.55
CA TYR A 469 19.40 14.52 -10.85
C TYR A 469 20.15 15.67 -11.53
N LYS A 470 21.49 15.71 -11.42
CA LYS A 470 22.34 16.77 -12.03
C LYS A 470 22.68 16.44 -13.47
N THR A 471 23.16 15.21 -13.70
CA THR A 471 23.70 14.77 -14.99
C THR A 471 22.71 13.98 -15.83
N VAL A 472 21.59 13.54 -15.23
CA VAL A 472 20.59 12.63 -15.80
C VAL A 472 21.17 11.26 -16.18
N LYS A 473 22.36 10.92 -15.66
CA LYS A 473 22.93 9.58 -15.82
C LYS A 473 22.03 8.55 -15.16
N MET A 474 21.72 7.49 -15.89
CA MET A 474 20.84 6.41 -15.46
C MET A 474 21.63 5.12 -15.20
N THR A 475 21.30 4.42 -14.11
CA THR A 475 21.94 3.16 -13.72
C THR A 475 20.88 2.17 -13.27
N GLU A 476 20.88 0.96 -13.82
CA GLU A 476 19.91 -0.09 -13.53
C GLU A 476 20.40 -1.06 -12.46
N PHE A 477 19.47 -1.55 -11.62
CA PHE A 477 19.67 -2.59 -10.61
C PHE A 477 18.59 -3.65 -10.77
N THR A 478 19.02 -4.93 -10.89
CA THR A 478 18.09 -6.06 -11.09
C THR A 478 17.99 -6.85 -9.79
N PRO A 479 16.78 -7.03 -9.22
CA PRO A 479 16.59 -7.90 -8.06
C PRO A 479 16.81 -9.38 -8.42
N PRO A 480 17.12 -10.25 -7.42
CA PRO A 480 17.33 -11.68 -7.67
C PRO A 480 16.09 -12.43 -8.19
N SER A 481 14.90 -12.04 -7.75
CA SER A 481 13.67 -12.65 -8.25
C SER A 481 13.41 -12.27 -9.69
N GLU A 482 13.26 -13.28 -10.55
CA GLU A 482 12.81 -13.06 -11.92
C GLU A 482 11.44 -12.39 -11.95
N ASP A 483 11.22 -11.52 -12.93
CA ASP A 483 9.96 -10.82 -13.16
C ASP A 483 9.39 -10.19 -11.87
N ALA A 484 10.27 -9.60 -11.08
CA ALA A 484 9.93 -9.10 -9.74
C ALA A 484 8.85 -8.00 -9.74
N GLY A 485 8.64 -7.31 -10.86
CA GLY A 485 7.67 -6.22 -10.96
C GLY A 485 7.97 -5.09 -9.98
N VAL A 486 9.14 -4.46 -10.09
CA VAL A 486 9.57 -3.39 -9.18
C VAL A 486 8.65 -2.18 -9.32
N TYR A 487 7.76 -1.95 -8.33
CA TYR A 487 6.70 -0.95 -8.46
C TYR A 487 7.09 0.44 -7.97
N LEU A 488 7.89 0.50 -6.92
CA LEU A 488 8.30 1.76 -6.31
C LEU A 488 9.66 1.62 -5.63
N ALA A 489 10.26 2.76 -5.32
CA ALA A 489 11.39 2.89 -4.41
C ALA A 489 11.03 3.81 -3.25
N ASP A 490 11.43 3.44 -2.05
CA ASP A 490 11.38 4.28 -0.86
C ASP A 490 12.75 4.24 -0.16
N PRO A 491 13.57 5.28 -0.33
CA PRO A 491 14.90 5.35 0.26
C PRO A 491 14.87 5.44 1.78
N ASP A 492 15.67 4.63 2.45
CA ASP A 492 16.00 4.78 3.86
C ASP A 492 17.07 5.87 3.99
N MET A 493 16.64 7.05 4.40
CA MET A 493 17.48 8.25 4.51
C MET A 493 18.57 8.13 5.58
N LYS A 494 18.44 7.18 6.52
CA LYS A 494 19.36 6.99 7.64
C LYS A 494 20.44 5.95 7.36
N ASN A 495 20.04 4.83 6.76
CA ASN A 495 20.94 3.70 6.51
C ASN A 495 21.46 3.66 5.07
N HIS A 496 21.04 4.60 4.21
CA HIS A 496 21.46 4.73 2.82
C HIS A 496 21.24 3.45 2.00
N VAL A 497 20.05 2.86 2.16
CA VAL A 497 19.60 1.71 1.37
C VAL A 497 18.27 2.03 0.71
N ILE A 498 17.93 1.28 -0.33
CA ILE A 498 16.69 1.49 -1.08
C ILE A 498 15.75 0.33 -0.85
N TRP A 499 14.57 0.62 -0.31
CA TRP A 499 13.49 -0.34 -0.23
C TRP A 499 12.60 -0.28 -1.46
N SER A 500 12.10 -1.42 -1.90
CA SER A 500 11.21 -1.53 -3.05
C SER A 500 10.13 -2.59 -2.81
N SER A 501 8.94 -2.39 -3.36
CA SER A 501 7.98 -3.48 -3.48
C SER A 501 8.25 -4.29 -4.75
N LEU A 502 8.45 -5.60 -4.58
CA LEU A 502 8.59 -6.59 -5.63
C LEU A 502 7.21 -7.21 -5.87
N HIS A 503 6.43 -6.50 -6.66
CA HIS A 503 4.98 -6.58 -6.71
C HIS A 503 4.46 -7.92 -7.25
N HIS A 504 5.14 -8.50 -8.25
CA HIS A 504 4.71 -9.77 -8.88
C HIS A 504 5.02 -11.01 -8.03
N VAL A 505 5.90 -10.87 -7.04
CA VAL A 505 6.40 -11.98 -6.23
C VAL A 505 6.06 -11.86 -4.74
N ASP A 506 5.23 -10.88 -4.36
CA ASP A 506 4.81 -10.61 -2.97
C ASP A 506 5.99 -10.55 -1.99
N LYS A 507 6.99 -9.74 -2.32
CA LYS A 507 8.17 -9.50 -1.49
C LYS A 507 8.44 -8.01 -1.33
N LEU A 508 9.16 -7.63 -0.27
CA LEU A 508 9.89 -6.37 -0.24
C LEU A 508 11.37 -6.66 -0.53
N GLY A 509 11.97 -5.82 -1.35
CA GLY A 509 13.39 -5.86 -1.66
C GLY A 509 14.13 -4.72 -0.99
N ARG A 510 15.32 -4.99 -0.46
CA ARG A 510 16.25 -4.01 0.10
C ARG A 510 17.56 -4.07 -0.69
N LEU A 511 17.87 -2.98 -1.37
CA LEU A 511 19.09 -2.80 -2.14
C LEU A 511 20.10 -1.97 -1.34
N ASP A 512 21.32 -2.44 -1.23
CA ASP A 512 22.47 -1.60 -0.91
C ASP A 512 23.06 -1.05 -2.23
N PRO A 513 22.89 0.24 -2.53
CA PRO A 513 23.32 0.79 -3.81
C PRO A 513 24.84 0.90 -3.95
N ALA A 514 25.59 0.85 -2.86
CA ALA A 514 27.06 0.89 -2.89
C ALA A 514 27.66 -0.44 -3.35
N THR A 515 27.04 -1.54 -2.98
CA THR A 515 27.50 -2.90 -3.31
C THR A 515 26.68 -3.56 -4.42
N GLY A 516 25.47 -3.06 -4.72
CA GLY A 516 24.53 -3.68 -5.62
C GLY A 516 23.82 -4.93 -5.04
N VAL A 517 24.03 -5.21 -3.75
CA VAL A 517 23.48 -6.41 -3.09
C VAL A 517 22.02 -6.21 -2.70
N TRP A 518 21.19 -7.17 -3.07
CA TRP A 518 19.79 -7.25 -2.69
C TRP A 518 19.56 -8.26 -1.57
N THR A 519 18.64 -7.91 -0.67
CA THR A 519 17.98 -8.86 0.25
C THR A 519 16.49 -8.81 0.03
N GLU A 520 15.86 -9.97 -0.14
CA GLU A 520 14.43 -10.08 -0.37
C GLU A 520 13.70 -10.65 0.85
N PHE A 521 12.59 -10.03 1.21
CA PHE A 521 11.75 -10.36 2.36
C PHE A 521 10.36 -10.77 1.89
N PRO A 522 10.04 -12.08 1.80
CA PRO A 522 8.71 -12.55 1.46
C PRO A 522 7.64 -12.02 2.41
N LEU A 523 6.52 -11.54 1.85
CA LEU A 523 5.35 -11.14 2.62
C LEU A 523 4.56 -12.36 3.10
N MET A 524 3.57 -12.10 3.97
CA MET A 524 2.81 -13.17 4.58
C MET A 524 1.84 -13.84 3.61
N TYR A 525 1.22 -13.10 2.72
CA TYR A 525 0.16 -13.59 1.85
C TYR A 525 0.45 -13.37 0.38
N ALA A 526 -0.09 -14.25 -0.45
CA ALA A 526 -0.10 -14.10 -1.90
C ALA A 526 -1.11 -13.03 -2.33
N GLU A 527 -0.86 -12.42 -3.49
CA GLU A 527 -1.73 -11.41 -4.11
C GLU A 527 -1.96 -10.20 -3.19
N THR A 528 -0.91 -9.77 -2.49
CA THR A 528 -0.99 -8.62 -1.57
C THR A 528 -1.21 -7.32 -2.34
N ASP A 529 -0.62 -7.15 -3.53
CA ASP A 529 -0.71 -5.94 -4.36
C ASP A 529 -0.18 -4.71 -3.61
N VAL A 530 1.11 -4.70 -3.28
CA VAL A 530 1.76 -3.60 -2.55
C VAL A 530 2.11 -2.46 -3.50
N ARG A 531 1.34 -1.37 -3.45
CA ARG A 531 1.51 -0.19 -4.32
C ARG A 531 2.22 0.97 -3.65
N ARG A 532 2.39 0.92 -2.34
CA ARG A 532 3.16 1.87 -1.56
C ARG A 532 3.76 1.17 -0.35
N ILE A 533 5.01 1.50 -0.10
CA ILE A 533 5.69 1.25 1.17
C ILE A 533 6.14 2.59 1.74
N GLU A 534 6.42 2.62 3.04
CA GLU A 534 7.05 3.76 3.68
C GLU A 534 8.00 3.28 4.76
N VAL A 535 9.28 3.64 4.64
CA VAL A 535 10.27 3.43 5.69
C VAL A 535 9.90 4.31 6.87
N ASP A 536 9.76 3.73 8.06
CA ASP A 536 9.44 4.50 9.27
C ASP A 536 10.62 5.46 9.57
N PRO A 537 10.42 6.78 9.50
CA PRO A 537 11.49 7.74 9.69
C PRO A 537 12.10 7.70 11.10
N ASN A 538 11.35 7.23 12.10
CA ASN A 538 11.80 7.11 13.48
C ASN A 538 12.49 5.77 13.75
N ASN A 539 12.08 4.72 13.04
CA ASN A 539 12.66 3.39 13.12
C ASN A 539 12.87 2.77 11.74
N PRO A 540 13.99 3.05 11.06
CA PRO A 540 14.22 2.56 9.69
C PRO A 540 14.38 1.03 9.58
N LYS A 541 14.37 0.30 10.69
CA LYS A 541 14.19 -1.16 10.68
C LYS A 541 12.75 -1.57 10.31
N ARG A 542 11.80 -0.63 10.36
CA ARG A 542 10.39 -0.88 10.04
C ARG A 542 10.01 -0.29 8.70
N VAL A 543 9.35 -1.09 7.87
CA VAL A 543 8.83 -0.66 6.57
C VAL A 543 7.36 -1.01 6.51
N TRP A 544 6.53 0.02 6.48
CA TRP A 544 5.09 -0.09 6.36
C TRP A 544 4.65 -0.38 4.93
N TYR A 545 3.55 -1.12 4.76
CA TYR A 545 2.92 -1.37 3.47
C TYR A 545 1.41 -1.51 3.60
N SER A 546 0.73 -1.33 2.48
CA SER A 546 -0.69 -1.63 2.32
C SER A 546 -0.89 -2.71 1.27
N GLY A 547 -1.74 -3.68 1.56
CA GLY A 547 -2.09 -4.75 0.64
C GLY A 547 -3.45 -4.48 0.01
N VAL A 548 -3.47 -3.96 -1.22
CA VAL A 548 -4.69 -3.50 -1.90
C VAL A 548 -5.69 -4.63 -2.11
N LEU A 549 -5.23 -5.80 -2.56
CA LEU A 549 -6.10 -6.95 -2.80
C LEU A 549 -6.34 -7.79 -1.54
N SER A 550 -5.41 -7.78 -0.62
CA SER A 550 -5.53 -8.51 0.64
C SER A 550 -6.34 -7.77 1.70
N SER A 551 -6.68 -6.49 1.49
CA SER A 551 -7.36 -5.60 2.45
C SER A 551 -6.68 -5.58 3.82
N ARG A 552 -5.36 -5.39 3.82
CA ARG A 552 -4.51 -5.34 5.02
C ARG A 552 -3.62 -4.11 5.05
N ILE A 553 -3.31 -3.65 6.24
CA ILE A 553 -2.20 -2.76 6.53
C ILE A 553 -1.21 -3.52 7.40
N GLY A 554 0.07 -3.34 7.15
CA GLY A 554 1.09 -4.04 7.91
C GLY A 554 2.47 -3.42 7.76
N TYR A 555 3.42 -4.05 8.42
CA TYR A 555 4.83 -3.71 8.30
C TYR A 555 5.71 -4.95 8.39
N ILE A 556 6.89 -4.86 7.80
CA ILE A 556 8.00 -5.72 8.19
C ILE A 556 8.88 -4.97 9.19
N GLU A 557 9.52 -5.69 10.10
CA GLU A 557 10.50 -5.13 11.02
C GLU A 557 11.73 -6.02 11.07
N LEU A 558 12.91 -5.43 10.83
CA LEU A 558 14.19 -6.11 10.97
C LEU A 558 14.51 -6.27 12.46
N LEU A 559 14.89 -7.48 12.86
CA LEU A 559 15.14 -7.84 14.26
C LEU A 559 16.60 -7.62 14.70
N GLN A 560 17.51 -7.34 13.75
CA GLN A 560 18.93 -7.12 14.01
C GLN A 560 19.39 -5.75 13.56
#